data_a32610d85f7b237b82cc25f323171e7e
#
_entry.id   a32610d85f7b237b82cc25f323171e7e
#
_cell.length_a   1.000
_cell.length_b   1.000
_cell.length_c   1.000
_cell.angle_alpha   90.00
_cell.angle_beta   90.00
_cell.angle_gamma   90.00
#
_symmetry.space_group_name_H-M   'P 1'
#
loop_
_entity.id
_entity.type
_entity.pdbx_description
1 polymer ?
#
loop_
_entity_poly.entity_id
_entity_poly.type
_entity_poly.pdbx_seq_one_letter_code
_entity_poly.pdbx_strand_id
1 'polypeptide(L)'
;SDANGNVAESVVRTVSVVDTTKPVITLLGNATIQHEALIEFNDPGVTVIDSIDGNLVATVTGSVDVNTVGTYILKYGATDTSGNTATEVQRIVTVGDTGAPVILLVGNILVTHEAKTTYVDAGATASDTLDGNLTGSVTSVSTVNTDAVGSYSVTYSVSDTEGNTAPDVVRTVSVVDTTKP
;
A
#
# COMPACT_ATOMS: atom_id res chain seq x y z
N SER A 1 6.95 -70.13 -31.96
CA SER A 1 6.42 -71.50 -32.12
C SER A 1 7.52 -72.51 -31.70
N ASP A 2 7.10 -73.64 -31.20
CA ASP A 2 7.97 -74.75 -30.88
C ASP A 2 8.34 -75.54 -32.16
N ALA A 3 9.15 -76.60 -32.02
CA ALA A 3 9.61 -77.43 -33.18
C ALA A 3 8.48 -78.20 -33.88
N ASN A 4 7.29 -78.26 -33.27
CA ASN A 4 6.07 -78.89 -33.77
C ASN A 4 5.05 -77.87 -34.32
N GLY A 5 5.44 -76.57 -34.41
CA GLY A 5 4.59 -75.53 -34.95
C GLY A 5 3.59 -74.97 -34.02
N ASN A 6 3.61 -75.32 -32.74
CA ASN A 6 2.72 -74.73 -31.75
C ASN A 6 3.14 -73.27 -31.45
N VAL A 7 2.20 -72.35 -31.52
CA VAL A 7 2.42 -70.95 -31.25
C VAL A 7 1.99 -70.69 -29.78
N ALA A 8 2.87 -70.03 -29.01
CA ALA A 8 2.53 -69.54 -27.67
C ALA A 8 1.44 -68.48 -27.78
N GLU A 9 0.50 -68.46 -26.85
CA GLU A 9 -0.44 -67.35 -26.72
C GLU A 9 0.32 -66.03 -26.46
N SER A 10 -0.13 -64.94 -27.08
CA SER A 10 0.41 -63.65 -26.84
C SER A 10 0.04 -63.15 -25.48
N VAL A 11 1.02 -62.70 -24.69
CA VAL A 11 0.78 -62.03 -23.41
C VAL A 11 0.83 -60.54 -23.65
N VAL A 12 -0.22 -59.83 -23.35
CA VAL A 12 -0.34 -58.35 -23.46
C VAL A 12 -0.14 -57.75 -22.11
N ARG A 13 0.74 -56.77 -22.00
CA ARG A 13 0.90 -55.88 -20.86
C ARG A 13 0.31 -54.52 -21.24
N THR A 14 -0.72 -54.07 -20.49
CA THR A 14 -1.22 -52.71 -20.61
C THR A 14 -0.43 -51.82 -19.67
N VAL A 15 0.09 -50.70 -20.17
CA VAL A 15 0.73 -49.62 -19.37
C VAL A 15 -0.14 -48.42 -19.52
N SER A 16 -0.62 -47.88 -18.38
CA SER A 16 -1.30 -46.58 -18.32
C SER A 16 -0.28 -45.52 -17.89
N VAL A 17 -0.11 -44.51 -18.71
CA VAL A 17 0.66 -43.31 -18.35
C VAL A 17 -0.33 -42.27 -17.91
N VAL A 18 -0.18 -41.79 -16.68
CA VAL A 18 -1.08 -40.83 -16.07
C VAL A 18 -0.28 -39.68 -15.49
N ASP A 19 -0.90 -38.52 -15.45
CA ASP A 19 -0.39 -37.38 -14.72
C ASP A 19 -0.93 -37.40 -13.28
N THR A 20 -0.02 -37.35 -12.31
CA THR A 20 -0.32 -37.28 -10.86
C THR A 20 0.36 -36.08 -10.20
N THR A 21 1.02 -35.24 -11.00
CA THR A 21 1.66 -34.02 -10.51
C THR A 21 0.61 -32.93 -10.27
N LYS A 22 0.87 -32.12 -9.26
CA LYS A 22 -0.02 -31.00 -8.93
C LYS A 22 0.57 -29.71 -9.47
N PRO A 23 -0.27 -28.78 -9.94
CA PRO A 23 0.20 -27.45 -10.28
C PRO A 23 0.83 -26.74 -9.08
N VAL A 24 1.82 -25.88 -9.36
CA VAL A 24 2.49 -25.03 -8.37
C VAL A 24 2.02 -23.60 -8.56
N ILE A 25 1.49 -23.02 -7.48
CA ILE A 25 1.05 -21.61 -7.42
C ILE A 25 2.15 -20.78 -6.76
N THR A 26 2.56 -19.69 -7.41
CA THR A 26 3.54 -18.73 -6.88
C THR A 26 2.94 -17.33 -6.86
N LEU A 27 2.91 -16.67 -5.68
CA LEU A 27 2.46 -15.28 -5.55
C LEU A 27 3.38 -14.33 -6.34
N LEU A 28 2.77 -13.38 -7.02
CA LEU A 28 3.46 -12.20 -7.52
C LEU A 28 3.42 -11.12 -6.45
N GLY A 29 4.59 -10.60 -6.05
CA GLY A 29 4.71 -9.65 -4.95
C GLY A 29 4.53 -10.27 -3.55
N ASN A 30 4.20 -9.45 -2.57
CA ASN A 30 4.17 -9.83 -1.15
C ASN A 30 2.93 -10.67 -0.79
N ALA A 31 3.11 -11.63 0.10
CA ALA A 31 2.01 -12.43 0.67
C ALA A 31 1.16 -11.63 1.68
N THR A 32 1.74 -10.60 2.30
CA THR A 32 1.06 -9.68 3.20
C THR A 32 1.23 -8.26 2.68
N ILE A 33 0.14 -7.52 2.58
CA ILE A 33 0.09 -6.15 2.06
C ILE A 33 -0.65 -5.28 3.07
N GLN A 34 -0.05 -4.14 3.44
CA GLN A 34 -0.76 -3.02 4.06
C GLN A 34 -1.26 -2.13 2.93
N HIS A 35 -2.52 -1.75 2.96
CA HIS A 35 -3.18 -1.00 1.90
C HIS A 35 -3.98 0.15 2.48
N GLU A 36 -3.82 1.32 1.86
CA GLU A 36 -4.55 2.53 2.23
C GLU A 36 -6.05 2.37 1.98
N ALA A 37 -6.87 2.71 2.97
CA ALA A 37 -8.32 2.70 2.83
C ALA A 37 -8.78 3.75 1.79
N LEU A 38 -9.92 3.48 1.15
CA LEU A 38 -10.54 4.32 0.11
C LEU A 38 -9.73 4.43 -1.19
N ILE A 39 -8.56 3.80 -1.28
CA ILE A 39 -7.75 3.71 -2.50
C ILE A 39 -8.01 2.36 -3.17
N GLU A 40 -8.13 2.34 -4.50
CA GLU A 40 -8.34 1.10 -5.26
C GLU A 40 -7.21 0.10 -5.04
N PHE A 41 -7.58 -1.14 -4.68
CA PHE A 41 -6.64 -2.24 -4.51
C PHE A 41 -6.50 -3.03 -5.81
N ASN A 42 -5.29 -3.12 -6.34
CA ASN A 42 -4.95 -3.95 -7.48
C ASN A 42 -4.12 -5.15 -7.02
N ASP A 43 -4.71 -6.34 -7.08
CA ASP A 43 -4.01 -7.58 -6.71
C ASP A 43 -2.90 -7.88 -7.73
N PRO A 44 -1.63 -8.06 -7.29
CA PRO A 44 -0.54 -8.48 -8.18
C PRO A 44 -0.76 -9.86 -8.80
N GLY A 45 -1.63 -10.70 -8.21
CA GLY A 45 -1.97 -12.01 -8.72
C GLY A 45 -0.92 -13.09 -8.42
N VAL A 46 -0.96 -14.16 -9.23
CA VAL A 46 -0.12 -15.34 -9.09
C VAL A 46 0.30 -15.87 -10.46
N THR A 47 1.35 -16.68 -10.49
CA THR A 47 1.63 -17.61 -11.59
C THR A 47 1.27 -19.02 -11.16
N VAL A 48 0.80 -19.85 -12.11
CA VAL A 48 0.51 -21.27 -11.90
C VAL A 48 1.19 -22.07 -12.99
N ILE A 49 2.02 -23.01 -12.58
CA ILE A 49 2.77 -23.85 -13.53
C ILE A 49 2.58 -25.32 -13.16
N ASP A 50 2.25 -26.12 -14.16
CA ASP A 50 2.25 -27.57 -14.10
C ASP A 50 3.32 -28.15 -15.04
N SER A 51 3.85 -29.32 -14.70
CA SER A 51 4.93 -29.97 -15.48
C SER A 51 4.46 -30.54 -16.80
N ILE A 52 3.18 -30.90 -16.92
CA ILE A 52 2.57 -31.51 -18.12
C ILE A 52 1.71 -30.49 -18.86
N ASP A 53 0.86 -29.75 -18.13
CA ASP A 53 -0.10 -28.81 -18.72
C ASP A 53 0.52 -27.40 -18.96
N GLY A 54 1.70 -27.11 -18.38
CA GLY A 54 2.38 -25.83 -18.53
C GLY A 54 1.72 -24.72 -17.69
N ASN A 55 1.48 -23.55 -18.29
CA ASN A 55 0.87 -22.41 -17.61
C ASN A 55 -0.64 -22.61 -17.47
N LEU A 56 -1.11 -22.51 -16.25
CA LEU A 56 -2.55 -22.61 -15.91
C LEU A 56 -3.06 -21.28 -15.35
N VAL A 57 -4.39 -21.13 -15.31
CA VAL A 57 -5.06 -19.98 -14.72
C VAL A 57 -5.50 -20.34 -13.30
N ALA A 58 -5.19 -19.45 -12.34
CA ALA A 58 -5.64 -19.61 -10.97
C ALA A 58 -7.13 -19.25 -10.85
N THR A 59 -7.82 -19.95 -9.97
CA THR A 59 -9.10 -19.50 -9.41
C THR A 59 -8.81 -18.64 -8.19
N VAL A 60 -9.46 -17.48 -8.09
CA VAL A 60 -9.33 -16.57 -6.93
C VAL A 60 -10.64 -16.54 -6.18
N THR A 61 -10.58 -16.67 -4.85
CA THR A 61 -11.73 -16.51 -3.96
C THR A 61 -11.41 -15.49 -2.86
N GLY A 62 -12.46 -14.83 -2.37
CA GLY A 62 -12.31 -13.66 -1.50
C GLY A 62 -12.28 -12.35 -2.30
N SER A 63 -12.40 -11.25 -1.59
CA SER A 63 -12.33 -9.89 -2.14
C SER A 63 -11.80 -8.93 -1.09
N VAL A 64 -11.22 -7.81 -1.51
CA VAL A 64 -10.79 -6.72 -0.63
C VAL A 64 -11.82 -5.60 -0.74
N ASP A 65 -12.44 -5.24 0.39
CA ASP A 65 -13.28 -4.05 0.48
C ASP A 65 -12.44 -2.90 1.02
N VAL A 66 -12.04 -1.99 0.14
CA VAL A 66 -11.22 -0.84 0.49
C VAL A 66 -11.95 0.23 1.28
N ASN A 67 -13.30 0.19 1.33
CA ASN A 67 -14.11 1.15 2.08
C ASN A 67 -14.27 0.77 3.56
N THR A 68 -13.81 -0.42 3.93
CA THR A 68 -13.93 -0.93 5.31
C THR A 68 -12.55 -1.34 5.81
N VAL A 69 -12.09 -0.67 6.87
CA VAL A 69 -10.85 -1.03 7.57
C VAL A 69 -10.96 -2.45 8.11
N GLY A 70 -9.95 -3.28 7.82
CA GLY A 70 -9.98 -4.69 8.22
C GLY A 70 -8.95 -5.54 7.49
N THR A 71 -8.95 -6.83 7.80
CA THR A 71 -8.06 -7.82 7.18
C THR A 71 -8.85 -8.72 6.23
N TYR A 72 -8.41 -8.78 4.99
CA TYR A 72 -9.01 -9.54 3.90
C TYR A 72 -8.06 -10.62 3.43
N ILE A 73 -8.62 -11.76 3.00
CA ILE A 73 -7.83 -12.89 2.52
C ILE A 73 -8.27 -13.22 1.10
N LEU A 74 -7.32 -13.17 0.17
CA LEU A 74 -7.45 -13.70 -1.17
C LEU A 74 -6.82 -15.08 -1.21
N LYS A 75 -7.54 -16.07 -1.74
CA LYS A 75 -7.11 -17.47 -1.84
C LYS A 75 -7.01 -17.86 -3.30
N TYR A 76 -5.90 -18.49 -3.65
CA TYR A 76 -5.61 -18.91 -5.01
C TYR A 76 -5.56 -20.43 -5.07
N GLY A 77 -6.36 -20.98 -5.95
CA GLY A 77 -6.41 -22.40 -6.25
C GLY A 77 -6.18 -22.67 -7.73
N ALA A 78 -5.77 -23.89 -8.07
CA ALA A 78 -5.67 -24.35 -9.45
C ALA A 78 -5.85 -25.86 -9.50
N THR A 79 -6.37 -26.35 -10.63
CA THR A 79 -6.49 -27.77 -10.92
C THR A 79 -6.05 -27.99 -12.37
N ASP A 80 -5.25 -29.02 -12.61
CA ASP A 80 -4.79 -29.39 -13.95
C ASP A 80 -5.89 -30.16 -14.73
N THR A 81 -5.59 -30.51 -15.98
CA THR A 81 -6.52 -31.27 -16.85
C THR A 81 -6.72 -32.71 -16.40
N SER A 82 -5.81 -33.25 -15.61
CA SER A 82 -5.88 -34.61 -15.03
C SER A 82 -6.61 -34.67 -13.70
N GLY A 83 -7.00 -33.50 -13.15
CA GLY A 83 -7.76 -33.37 -11.89
C GLY A 83 -6.88 -33.24 -10.65
N ASN A 84 -5.54 -33.06 -10.78
CA ASN A 84 -4.69 -32.82 -9.61
C ASN A 84 -4.83 -31.36 -9.16
N THR A 85 -5.15 -31.15 -7.87
CA THR A 85 -5.38 -29.83 -7.30
C THR A 85 -4.13 -29.32 -6.59
N ALA A 86 -3.72 -28.09 -6.90
CA ALA A 86 -2.62 -27.38 -6.26
C ALA A 86 -2.90 -27.17 -4.76
N THR A 87 -1.84 -27.02 -3.99
CA THR A 87 -1.95 -26.48 -2.61
C THR A 87 -2.39 -25.02 -2.70
N GLU A 88 -3.47 -24.67 -1.98
CA GLU A 88 -3.98 -23.31 -1.90
C GLU A 88 -2.90 -22.35 -1.37
N VAL A 89 -2.77 -21.19 -1.99
CA VAL A 89 -1.90 -20.09 -1.55
C VAL A 89 -2.78 -18.90 -1.19
N GLN A 90 -2.38 -18.13 -0.19
CA GLN A 90 -3.16 -17.01 0.32
C GLN A 90 -2.36 -15.72 0.31
N ARG A 91 -3.07 -14.60 0.06
CA ARG A 91 -2.59 -13.24 0.28
C ARG A 91 -3.45 -12.59 1.34
N ILE A 92 -2.80 -11.98 2.33
CA ILE A 92 -3.45 -11.23 3.39
C ILE A 92 -3.31 -9.75 3.05
N VAL A 93 -4.43 -9.04 2.99
CA VAL A 93 -4.47 -7.60 2.75
C VAL A 93 -5.10 -6.93 3.96
N THR A 94 -4.35 -6.07 4.64
CA THR A 94 -4.87 -5.25 5.75
C THR A 94 -5.15 -3.86 5.20
N VAL A 95 -6.42 -3.51 5.13
CA VAL A 95 -6.91 -2.17 4.76
C VAL A 95 -6.96 -1.32 6.02
N GLY A 96 -6.33 -0.18 6.00
CA GLY A 96 -6.26 0.75 7.12
C GLY A 96 -5.77 2.11 6.68
N ASP A 97 -5.61 3.02 7.62
CA ASP A 97 -4.97 4.31 7.40
C ASP A 97 -3.45 4.15 7.45
N THR A 98 -2.79 4.35 6.34
CA THR A 98 -1.33 4.30 6.19
C THR A 98 -0.79 5.61 5.60
N GLY A 99 -1.70 6.54 5.25
CA GLY A 99 -1.39 7.83 4.69
C GLY A 99 -1.01 8.85 5.76
N ALA A 100 -0.14 9.79 5.42
CA ALA A 100 0.15 10.91 6.30
C ALA A 100 -0.72 12.11 5.92
N PRO A 101 -1.17 12.92 6.91
CA PRO A 101 -1.92 14.13 6.65
C PRO A 101 -1.16 15.15 5.78
N VAL A 102 -1.90 16.02 5.12
CA VAL A 102 -1.36 17.12 4.32
C VAL A 102 -1.60 18.45 5.04
N ILE A 103 -0.52 19.22 5.26
CA ILE A 103 -0.58 20.56 5.83
C ILE A 103 -0.54 21.61 4.71
N LEU A 104 -1.44 22.58 4.76
CA LEU A 104 -1.48 23.73 3.86
C LEU A 104 -1.41 25.04 4.67
N LEU A 105 -0.45 25.92 4.33
CA LEU A 105 -0.36 27.24 4.96
C LEU A 105 -1.56 28.12 4.58
N VAL A 106 -2.11 28.82 5.56
CA VAL A 106 -3.03 29.93 5.31
C VAL A 106 -2.21 31.17 5.02
N GLY A 107 -2.33 31.75 3.80
CA GLY A 107 -1.53 32.89 3.35
C GLY A 107 -0.14 32.52 2.81
N ASN A 108 0.78 33.48 2.85
CA ASN A 108 2.08 33.36 2.19
C ASN A 108 3.07 32.52 3.00
N ILE A 109 3.92 31.75 2.28
CA ILE A 109 5.06 31.01 2.85
C ILE A 109 6.18 31.97 3.31
N LEU A 110 6.34 33.12 2.62
CA LEU A 110 7.28 34.16 2.97
C LEU A 110 6.50 35.41 3.39
N VAL A 111 6.78 35.92 4.58
CA VAL A 111 6.11 37.08 5.18
C VAL A 111 7.16 38.10 5.53
N THR A 112 6.96 39.38 5.14
CA THR A 112 7.74 40.53 5.64
C THR A 112 6.92 41.21 6.73
N HIS A 113 7.54 41.45 7.88
CA HIS A 113 6.90 42.03 9.07
C HIS A 113 7.72 43.18 9.62
N GLU A 114 7.05 44.26 10.04
CA GLU A 114 7.73 45.44 10.62
C GLU A 114 8.19 45.15 12.05
N ALA A 115 9.44 45.51 12.35
CA ALA A 115 10.01 45.38 13.69
C ALA A 115 9.22 46.21 14.71
N LYS A 116 9.25 45.77 15.98
CA LYS A 116 8.55 46.43 17.11
C LYS A 116 7.02 46.45 16.98
N THR A 117 6.43 45.72 16.02
CA THR A 117 4.97 45.54 15.92
C THR A 117 4.59 44.12 16.27
N THR A 118 3.33 43.90 16.65
CA THR A 118 2.81 42.55 17.01
C THR A 118 2.67 41.69 15.76
N TYR A 119 3.37 40.55 15.71
CA TYR A 119 3.16 39.56 14.68
C TYR A 119 2.02 38.62 15.06
N VAL A 120 1.07 38.46 14.14
CA VAL A 120 0.00 37.46 14.26
C VAL A 120 0.14 36.49 13.07
N ASP A 121 0.38 35.23 13.38
CA ASP A 121 0.50 34.20 12.36
C ASP A 121 -0.86 33.83 11.78
N ALA A 122 -0.90 33.63 10.44
CA ALA A 122 -2.13 33.27 9.75
C ALA A 122 -2.54 31.80 9.94
N GLY A 123 -1.62 30.98 10.44
CA GLY A 123 -1.85 29.56 10.70
C GLY A 123 -1.73 28.67 9.48
N ALA A 124 -2.18 27.43 9.66
CA ALA A 124 -2.22 26.42 8.62
C ALA A 124 -3.50 25.58 8.78
N THR A 125 -3.90 24.88 7.72
CA THR A 125 -4.95 23.84 7.73
C THR A 125 -4.31 22.50 7.51
N ALA A 126 -4.98 21.44 7.95
CA ALA A 126 -4.56 20.08 7.66
C ALA A 126 -5.77 19.19 7.35
N SER A 127 -5.54 18.22 6.46
CA SER A 127 -6.52 17.21 6.11
C SER A 127 -5.84 15.88 5.83
N ASP A 128 -6.58 14.83 6.09
CA ASP A 128 -6.25 13.45 5.78
C ASP A 128 -7.38 12.79 4.98
N THR A 129 -7.08 11.69 4.27
CA THR A 129 -8.07 10.99 3.45
C THR A 129 -9.12 10.27 4.30
N LEU A 130 -8.71 9.63 5.39
CA LEU A 130 -9.59 8.85 6.26
C LEU A 130 -10.08 9.67 7.46
N ASP A 131 -9.19 10.42 8.11
CA ASP A 131 -9.50 11.25 9.28
C ASP A 131 -10.18 12.57 8.93
N GLY A 132 -10.12 12.99 7.66
CA GLY A 132 -10.75 14.21 7.18
C GLY A 132 -10.05 15.48 7.65
N ASN A 133 -10.76 16.40 8.30
CA ASN A 133 -10.23 17.70 8.70
C ASN A 133 -9.46 17.61 10.03
N LEU A 134 -8.15 17.77 9.96
CA LEU A 134 -7.21 17.76 11.10
C LEU A 134 -6.70 19.17 11.47
N THR A 135 -7.31 20.25 10.96
CA THR A 135 -6.87 21.64 11.24
C THR A 135 -6.79 21.95 12.73
N GLY A 136 -7.70 21.40 13.54
CA GLY A 136 -7.70 21.58 15.00
C GLY A 136 -6.55 20.86 15.72
N SER A 137 -5.91 19.90 15.08
CA SER A 137 -4.78 19.11 15.61
C SER A 137 -3.42 19.66 15.18
N VAL A 138 -3.39 20.67 14.29
CA VAL A 138 -2.13 21.29 13.86
C VAL A 138 -1.46 21.97 15.05
N THR A 139 -0.22 21.61 15.31
CA THR A 139 0.64 22.28 16.28
C THR A 139 1.62 23.20 15.56
N SER A 140 2.05 24.28 16.21
CA SER A 140 3.04 25.18 15.65
C SER A 140 4.10 25.57 16.66
N VAL A 141 5.34 25.72 16.18
CA VAL A 141 6.47 26.26 16.94
C VAL A 141 6.97 27.51 16.23
N SER A 142 6.95 28.66 16.91
CA SER A 142 7.40 29.93 16.35
C SER A 142 8.71 30.38 17.00
N THR A 143 9.65 30.82 16.17
CA THR A 143 10.90 31.50 16.61
C THR A 143 10.83 33.00 16.42
N VAL A 144 9.70 33.56 15.94
CA VAL A 144 9.55 34.98 15.57
C VAL A 144 9.84 35.87 16.77
N ASN A 145 10.85 36.73 16.60
CA ASN A 145 11.21 37.80 17.52
C ASN A 145 11.10 39.16 16.81
N THR A 146 10.05 39.90 17.11
CA THR A 146 9.81 41.22 16.49
C THR A 146 10.67 42.33 17.08
N ASP A 147 11.43 42.09 18.15
CA ASP A 147 12.35 43.06 18.73
C ASP A 147 13.67 43.20 17.99
N ALA A 148 13.98 42.26 17.10
CA ALA A 148 15.23 42.25 16.33
C ALA A 148 14.92 41.95 14.86
N VAL A 149 15.55 42.74 13.96
CA VAL A 149 15.50 42.47 12.52
C VAL A 149 16.23 41.16 12.23
N GLY A 150 15.65 40.33 11.34
CA GLY A 150 16.21 39.02 11.04
C GLY A 150 15.21 38.11 10.31
N SER A 151 15.64 36.88 10.05
CA SER A 151 14.79 35.85 9.48
C SER A 151 14.40 34.81 10.54
N TYR A 152 13.13 34.55 10.68
CA TYR A 152 12.52 33.68 11.68
C TYR A 152 11.61 32.67 11.01
N SER A 153 11.17 31.66 11.73
CA SER A 153 10.29 30.61 11.22
C SER A 153 9.11 30.35 12.14
N VAL A 154 8.02 29.91 11.52
CA VAL A 154 6.93 29.19 12.17
C VAL A 154 6.83 27.83 11.51
N THR A 155 7.04 26.77 12.29
CA THR A 155 7.00 25.37 11.83
C THR A 155 5.69 24.75 12.28
N TYR A 156 4.99 24.07 11.38
CA TYR A 156 3.72 23.38 11.62
C TYR A 156 3.88 21.88 11.48
N SER A 157 3.28 21.14 12.41
CA SER A 157 3.28 19.67 12.44
C SER A 157 1.89 19.15 12.76
N VAL A 158 1.54 17.98 12.26
CA VAL A 158 0.31 17.24 12.58
C VAL A 158 0.52 15.75 12.37
N SER A 159 -0.15 14.94 13.19
CA SER A 159 -0.32 13.49 12.97
C SER A 159 -1.80 13.17 12.96
N ASP A 160 -2.15 12.08 12.26
CA ASP A 160 -3.50 11.51 12.29
C ASP A 160 -3.75 10.67 13.55
N THR A 161 -4.89 9.97 13.60
CA THR A 161 -5.28 9.12 14.73
C THR A 161 -4.49 7.81 14.80
N GLU A 162 -3.95 7.32 13.68
CA GLU A 162 -3.11 6.14 13.56
C GLU A 162 -1.63 6.44 13.84
N GLY A 163 -1.24 7.72 13.89
CA GLY A 163 0.12 8.20 14.18
C GLY A 163 0.97 8.43 12.94
N ASN A 164 0.38 8.44 11.73
CA ASN A 164 1.08 8.86 10.53
C ASN A 164 1.32 10.37 10.61
N THR A 165 2.58 10.81 10.45
CA THR A 165 2.97 12.20 10.66
C THR A 165 3.23 12.91 9.35
N ALA A 166 2.60 14.04 9.15
CA ALA A 166 2.84 14.93 8.00
C ALA A 166 4.29 15.43 7.99
N PRO A 167 4.91 15.62 6.81
CA PRO A 167 6.12 16.43 6.72
C PRO A 167 5.88 17.84 7.27
N ASP A 168 6.81 18.34 8.08
CA ASP A 168 6.72 19.68 8.62
C ASP A 168 6.65 20.75 7.52
N VAL A 169 5.78 21.73 7.70
CA VAL A 169 5.66 22.88 6.81
C VAL A 169 6.13 24.14 7.54
N VAL A 170 6.98 24.93 6.88
CA VAL A 170 7.63 26.10 7.50
C VAL A 170 7.23 27.38 6.79
N ARG A 171 6.77 28.37 7.56
CA ARG A 171 6.63 29.75 7.14
C ARG A 171 7.88 30.53 7.56
N THR A 172 8.47 31.27 6.63
CA THR A 172 9.57 32.19 6.92
C THR A 172 9.02 33.60 7.14
N VAL A 173 9.44 34.23 8.24
CA VAL A 173 9.06 35.60 8.61
C VAL A 173 10.33 36.45 8.62
N SER A 174 10.42 37.41 7.70
CA SER A 174 11.49 38.40 7.64
C SER A 174 11.07 39.66 8.43
N VAL A 175 11.64 39.83 9.58
CA VAL A 175 11.45 41.07 10.39
C VAL A 175 12.39 42.12 9.89
N VAL A 176 11.84 43.27 9.48
CA VAL A 176 12.57 44.41 8.89
C VAL A 176 12.21 45.68 9.63
N ASP A 177 13.08 46.68 9.59
CA ASP A 177 12.80 48.07 10.02
C ASP A 177 12.73 48.93 8.78
N THR A 178 11.54 49.35 8.41
CA THR A 178 11.30 50.26 7.27
C THR A 178 10.88 51.66 7.73
N THR A 179 10.78 51.90 9.06
CA THR A 179 10.44 53.20 9.61
C THR A 179 11.61 54.15 9.49
N LYS A 180 11.32 55.35 8.98
CA LYS A 180 12.33 56.41 8.92
C LYS A 180 12.45 57.10 10.28
N PRO A 181 13.64 57.53 10.65
CA PRO A 181 13.84 58.31 11.87
C PRO A 181 13.12 59.67 11.82
#